data_147d8f1df4e46c9241b5350077b6512e
#
_entry.id   147d8f1df4e46c9241b5350077b6512e
#
_cell.length_a   1.000
_cell.length_b   1.000
_cell.length_c   1.000
_cell.angle_alpha   90.00
_cell.angle_beta   90.00
_cell.angle_gamma   90.00
#
_symmetry.space_group_name_H-M   'P 1'
#
loop_
_entity.id
_entity.type
_entity.pdbx_description
1 polymer ?
#
loop_
_entity_poly.entity_id
_entity_poly.type
_entity_poly.pdbx_seq_one_letter_code
_entity_poly.pdbx_strand_id
1 'polypeptide(L)'
;MYSIFLYTAYSSLILFVVTFLLAVLLRNNGIIDILWGLGFVAIAWVAYSFTEPSLAKNLILGYVTVWGVRLGVHIFLRNWGKGEDFRYQQMRASWGRHWVIRSFIQVYLLQWLLMQIVSLPIVIGLTGNLSISPFMLVPGMFIWLTGFFFEAVGDYELTVFKKKKSSKGKLMTTGLWSLTRHPNYFGEATLWWGVALIAFGLSGNLLVFIGPITIDFLLLFVSGIPMLEKKYVGRADWRAYAKKTPAFFPALKVG
;
A
#
# COMPACT_ATOMS: atom_id res chain seq x y z
N MET A 1 -21.65 6.57 -12.90
CA MET A 1 -20.78 6.48 -11.69
C MET A 1 -21.16 5.30 -10.78
N TYR A 2 -22.40 5.20 -10.29
CA TYR A 2 -22.80 4.10 -9.37
C TYR A 2 -22.54 2.69 -9.95
N SER A 3 -22.86 2.43 -11.20
CA SER A 3 -22.62 1.15 -11.87
C SER A 3 -21.13 0.78 -11.91
N ILE A 4 -20.25 1.78 -12.11
CA ILE A 4 -18.79 1.56 -12.16
C ILE A 4 -18.25 1.14 -10.78
N PHE A 5 -18.75 1.76 -9.70
CA PHE A 5 -18.44 1.31 -8.34
C PHE A 5 -18.85 -0.15 -8.11
N LEU A 6 -20.03 -0.55 -8.59
CA LEU A 6 -20.45 -1.96 -8.49
C LEU A 6 -19.54 -2.88 -9.30
N TYR A 7 -19.20 -2.54 -10.54
CA TYR A 7 -18.30 -3.38 -11.37
C TYR A 7 -16.91 -3.51 -10.75
N THR A 8 -16.32 -2.42 -10.23
CA THR A 8 -15.04 -2.48 -9.55
C THR A 8 -15.10 -3.28 -8.25
N ALA A 9 -16.19 -3.16 -7.49
CA ALA A 9 -16.40 -3.93 -6.27
C ALA A 9 -16.56 -5.44 -6.57
N TYR A 10 -17.37 -5.81 -7.56
CA TYR A 10 -17.55 -7.22 -7.93
C TYR A 10 -16.27 -7.83 -8.52
N SER A 11 -15.59 -7.14 -9.44
CA SER A 11 -14.36 -7.66 -10.03
C SER A 11 -13.27 -7.88 -8.99
N SER A 12 -13.08 -6.93 -8.07
CA SER A 12 -12.13 -7.08 -6.97
C SER A 12 -12.58 -8.15 -5.96
N LEU A 13 -13.87 -8.28 -5.66
CA LEU A 13 -14.37 -9.36 -4.79
C LEU A 13 -14.06 -10.74 -5.36
N ILE A 14 -14.25 -10.93 -6.67
CA ILE A 14 -13.90 -12.19 -7.35
C ILE A 14 -12.41 -12.49 -7.15
N LEU A 15 -11.52 -11.51 -7.34
CA LEU A 15 -10.09 -11.68 -7.11
C LEU A 15 -9.78 -12.08 -5.67
N PHE A 16 -10.43 -11.45 -4.69
CA PHE A 16 -10.25 -11.78 -3.28
C PHE A 16 -10.74 -13.19 -2.95
N VAL A 17 -11.89 -13.61 -3.48
CA VAL A 17 -12.44 -14.97 -3.30
C VAL A 17 -11.51 -16.01 -3.94
N VAL A 18 -11.04 -15.79 -5.17
CA VAL A 18 -10.10 -16.70 -5.83
C VAL A 18 -8.80 -16.80 -5.03
N THR A 19 -8.26 -15.67 -4.59
CA THR A 19 -7.04 -15.64 -3.78
C THR A 19 -7.24 -16.33 -2.43
N PHE A 20 -8.41 -16.18 -1.80
CA PHE A 20 -8.77 -16.90 -0.58
C PHE A 20 -8.78 -18.42 -0.79
N LEU A 21 -9.40 -18.89 -1.86
CA LEU A 21 -9.42 -20.32 -2.18
C LEU A 21 -8.01 -20.88 -2.39
N LEU A 22 -7.16 -20.14 -3.11
CA LEU A 22 -5.75 -20.49 -3.28
C LEU A 22 -4.99 -20.50 -1.94
N ALA A 23 -5.25 -19.53 -1.06
CA ALA A 23 -4.62 -19.47 0.26
C ALA A 23 -5.03 -20.64 1.16
N VAL A 24 -6.29 -21.08 1.09
CA VAL A 24 -6.77 -22.26 1.81
C VAL A 24 -6.08 -23.52 1.29
N LEU A 25 -6.00 -23.70 -0.05
CA LEU A 25 -5.32 -24.83 -0.68
C LEU A 25 -3.83 -24.89 -0.30
N LEU A 26 -3.15 -23.76 -0.35
CA LEU A 26 -1.71 -23.64 -0.06
C LEU A 26 -1.42 -23.49 1.45
N ARG A 27 -2.44 -23.38 2.28
CA ARG A 27 -2.34 -23.09 3.72
C ARG A 27 -1.46 -21.88 4.01
N ASN A 28 -1.63 -20.81 3.21
CA ASN A 28 -0.81 -19.59 3.29
C ASN A 28 -1.64 -18.32 3.04
N ASN A 29 -2.08 -17.66 4.10
CA ASN A 29 -2.82 -16.40 3.99
C ASN A 29 -1.94 -15.22 3.53
N GLY A 30 -0.61 -15.33 3.60
CA GLY A 30 0.30 -14.27 3.15
C GLY A 30 0.22 -13.95 1.65
N ILE A 31 -0.51 -14.76 0.86
CA ILE A 31 -0.78 -14.49 -0.56
C ILE A 31 -1.59 -13.20 -0.72
N ILE A 32 -2.43 -12.86 0.25
CA ILE A 32 -3.23 -11.64 0.24
C ILE A 32 -2.38 -10.37 0.16
N ASP A 33 -1.22 -10.37 0.78
CA ASP A 33 -0.31 -9.22 0.76
C ASP A 33 0.19 -8.93 -0.67
N ILE A 34 0.33 -9.96 -1.52
CA ILE A 34 0.69 -9.81 -2.93
C ILE A 34 -0.47 -9.20 -3.71
N LEU A 35 -1.70 -9.62 -3.39
CA LEU A 35 -2.90 -9.14 -4.05
C LEU A 35 -3.18 -7.67 -3.72
N TRP A 36 -2.68 -7.15 -2.59
CA TRP A 36 -2.96 -5.78 -2.16
C TRP A 36 -2.69 -4.75 -3.27
N GLY A 37 -1.49 -4.72 -3.84
CA GLY A 37 -1.17 -3.83 -4.97
C GLY A 37 -1.94 -4.17 -6.26
N LEU A 38 -2.02 -5.47 -6.61
CA LEU A 38 -2.66 -5.93 -7.84
C LEU A 38 -4.18 -5.71 -7.84
N GLY A 39 -4.82 -5.72 -6.68
CA GLY A 39 -6.24 -5.43 -6.55
C GLY A 39 -6.59 -3.99 -6.94
N PHE A 40 -5.76 -3.01 -6.56
CA PHE A 40 -5.93 -1.62 -7.00
C PHE A 40 -5.70 -1.47 -8.51
N VAL A 41 -4.75 -2.22 -9.08
CA VAL A 41 -4.55 -2.26 -10.53
C VAL A 41 -5.82 -2.75 -11.23
N ALA A 42 -6.40 -3.84 -10.78
CA ALA A 42 -7.64 -4.38 -11.35
C ALA A 42 -8.80 -3.36 -11.25
N ILE A 43 -8.98 -2.72 -10.09
CA ILE A 43 -9.98 -1.66 -9.90
C ILE A 43 -9.76 -0.52 -10.89
N ALA A 44 -8.51 -0.07 -11.06
CA ALA A 44 -8.18 1.04 -11.97
C ALA A 44 -8.49 0.69 -13.43
N TRP A 45 -8.11 -0.49 -13.90
CA TRP A 45 -8.38 -0.93 -15.27
C TRP A 45 -9.88 -1.13 -15.53
N VAL A 46 -10.62 -1.71 -14.58
CA VAL A 46 -12.08 -1.86 -14.71
C VAL A 46 -12.74 -0.48 -14.73
N ALA A 47 -12.38 0.44 -13.84
CA ALA A 47 -12.95 1.78 -13.86
C ALA A 47 -12.62 2.53 -15.16
N TYR A 48 -11.37 2.43 -15.63
CA TYR A 48 -10.90 3.10 -16.83
C TYR A 48 -11.63 2.63 -18.10
N SER A 49 -11.99 1.34 -18.20
CA SER A 49 -12.68 0.78 -19.36
C SER A 49 -14.07 1.38 -19.63
N PHE A 50 -14.61 2.12 -18.67
CA PHE A 50 -15.91 2.81 -18.77
C PHE A 50 -15.76 4.34 -18.92
N THR A 51 -14.56 4.83 -19.24
CA THR A 51 -14.29 6.27 -19.26
C THR A 51 -13.62 6.71 -20.56
N GLU A 52 -13.89 7.93 -20.99
CA GLU A 52 -13.14 8.53 -22.08
C GLU A 52 -11.72 8.87 -21.64
N PRO A 53 -10.69 8.50 -22.41
CA PRO A 53 -9.30 8.78 -22.10
C PRO A 53 -9.01 10.28 -22.00
N SER A 54 -8.17 10.66 -21.03
CA SER A 54 -7.53 11.98 -20.96
C SER A 54 -6.15 11.84 -20.35
N LEU A 55 -5.27 12.84 -20.52
CA LEU A 55 -3.92 12.82 -19.95
C LEU A 55 -3.94 12.49 -18.44
N ALA A 56 -4.80 13.18 -17.69
CA ALA A 56 -4.86 13.01 -16.23
C ALA A 56 -5.40 11.62 -15.83
N LYS A 57 -6.39 11.08 -16.55
CA LYS A 57 -6.90 9.72 -16.33
C LYS A 57 -5.83 8.67 -16.67
N ASN A 58 -5.10 8.86 -17.77
CA ASN A 58 -3.99 8.00 -18.16
C ASN A 58 -2.87 8.01 -17.10
N LEU A 59 -2.61 9.17 -16.48
CA LEU A 59 -1.66 9.28 -15.38
C LEU A 59 -2.14 8.52 -14.14
N ILE A 60 -3.40 8.67 -13.72
CA ILE A 60 -3.94 7.88 -12.60
C ILE A 60 -3.79 6.37 -12.88
N LEU A 61 -4.22 5.91 -14.06
CA LEU A 61 -4.11 4.51 -14.46
C LEU A 61 -2.66 4.02 -14.45
N GLY A 62 -1.75 4.79 -15.08
CA GLY A 62 -0.33 4.45 -15.14
C GLY A 62 0.32 4.41 -13.77
N TYR A 63 0.05 5.40 -12.93
CA TYR A 63 0.58 5.51 -11.58
C TYR A 63 0.16 4.34 -10.69
N VAL A 64 -1.14 4.03 -10.67
CA VAL A 64 -1.66 2.89 -9.90
C VAL A 64 -1.12 1.57 -10.45
N THR A 65 -1.01 1.43 -11.77
CA THR A 65 -0.49 0.20 -12.39
C THR A 65 1.00 -0.01 -12.05
N VAL A 66 1.83 1.02 -12.23
CA VAL A 66 3.27 0.94 -11.94
C VAL A 66 3.51 0.66 -10.46
N TRP A 67 2.82 1.38 -9.58
CA TRP A 67 2.94 1.17 -8.13
C TRP A 67 2.44 -0.22 -7.71
N GLY A 68 1.24 -0.61 -8.12
CA GLY A 68 0.63 -1.85 -7.66
C GLY A 68 1.33 -3.10 -8.18
N VAL A 69 1.79 -3.10 -9.46
CA VAL A 69 2.61 -4.18 -10.02
C VAL A 69 3.95 -4.26 -9.30
N ARG A 70 4.65 -3.11 -9.11
CA ARG A 70 5.91 -3.08 -8.37
C ARG A 70 5.75 -3.64 -6.96
N LEU A 71 4.71 -3.21 -6.22
CA LEU A 71 4.46 -3.67 -4.87
C LEU A 71 4.18 -5.18 -4.83
N GLY A 72 3.29 -5.67 -5.70
CA GLY A 72 2.97 -7.09 -5.81
C GLY A 72 4.21 -7.94 -6.11
N VAL A 73 5.02 -7.54 -7.09
CA VAL A 73 6.28 -8.21 -7.43
C VAL A 73 7.27 -8.16 -6.27
N HIS A 74 7.43 -7.00 -5.61
CA HIS A 74 8.32 -6.87 -4.46
C HIS A 74 7.94 -7.82 -3.32
N ILE A 75 6.65 -7.89 -2.96
CA ILE A 75 6.16 -8.77 -1.90
C ILE A 75 6.30 -10.24 -2.32
N PHE A 76 5.97 -10.58 -3.57
CA PHE A 76 6.14 -11.92 -4.11
C PHE A 76 7.60 -12.38 -3.99
N LEU A 77 8.56 -11.61 -4.52
CA LEU A 77 9.98 -11.96 -4.48
C LEU A 77 10.53 -12.01 -3.04
N ARG A 78 10.06 -11.13 -2.17
CA ARG A 78 10.44 -11.13 -0.75
C ARG A 78 9.99 -12.40 -0.04
N ASN A 79 8.82 -12.93 -0.40
CA ASN A 79 8.20 -14.09 0.25
C ASN A 79 8.50 -15.41 -0.48
N TRP A 80 9.06 -15.38 -1.69
CA TRP A 80 9.36 -16.56 -2.50
C TRP A 80 10.24 -17.56 -1.72
N GLY A 81 9.82 -18.83 -1.73
CA GLY A 81 10.52 -19.90 -1.01
C GLY A 81 10.43 -19.84 0.51
N LYS A 82 9.67 -18.91 1.08
CA LYS A 82 9.38 -18.82 2.52
C LYS A 82 8.00 -19.38 2.80
N GLY A 83 7.82 -19.90 4.02
CA GLY A 83 6.49 -20.28 4.52
C GLY A 83 5.59 -19.07 4.75
N GLU A 84 4.41 -19.32 5.29
CA GLU A 84 3.44 -18.30 5.66
C GLU A 84 4.06 -17.28 6.64
N ASP A 85 3.73 -16.00 6.47
CA ASP A 85 4.14 -14.93 7.39
C ASP A 85 3.67 -15.24 8.83
N PHE A 86 4.55 -14.97 9.80
CA PHE A 86 4.33 -15.31 11.21
C PHE A 86 3.02 -14.74 11.79
N ARG A 87 2.54 -13.60 11.30
CA ARG A 87 1.28 -12.98 11.72
C ARG A 87 0.11 -13.90 11.40
N TYR A 88 0.06 -14.42 10.17
CA TYR A 88 -1.00 -15.33 9.74
C TYR A 88 -0.88 -16.71 10.38
N GLN A 89 0.35 -17.19 10.65
CA GLN A 89 0.56 -18.41 11.42
C GLN A 89 0.00 -18.28 12.85
N GLN A 90 0.27 -17.16 13.54
CA GLN A 90 -0.27 -16.89 14.88
C GLN A 90 -1.81 -16.78 14.86
N MET A 91 -2.38 -16.06 13.89
CA MET A 91 -3.83 -15.98 13.71
C MET A 91 -4.45 -17.36 13.51
N ARG A 92 -3.86 -18.17 12.63
CA ARG A 92 -4.31 -19.55 12.36
C ARG A 92 -4.27 -20.41 13.62
N ALA A 93 -3.19 -20.36 14.38
CA ALA A 93 -3.05 -21.10 15.63
C ALA A 93 -4.10 -20.67 16.66
N SER A 94 -4.37 -19.38 16.78
CA SER A 94 -5.36 -18.85 17.73
C SER A 94 -6.82 -19.18 17.34
N TRP A 95 -7.09 -19.37 16.04
CA TRP A 95 -8.44 -19.67 15.54
C TRP A 95 -8.80 -21.16 15.53
N GLY A 96 -7.81 -22.05 15.64
CA GLY A 96 -7.99 -23.48 15.69
C GLY A 96 -8.85 -24.00 14.51
N ARG A 97 -9.87 -24.81 14.80
CA ARG A 97 -10.76 -25.38 13.76
C ARG A 97 -11.51 -24.36 12.91
N HIS A 98 -11.67 -23.14 13.40
CA HIS A 98 -12.42 -22.07 12.72
C HIS A 98 -11.54 -21.19 11.82
N TRP A 99 -10.27 -21.56 11.60
CA TRP A 99 -9.30 -20.72 10.90
C TRP A 99 -9.74 -20.33 9.48
N VAL A 100 -10.43 -21.22 8.74
CA VAL A 100 -10.88 -20.95 7.37
C VAL A 100 -11.88 -19.80 7.34
N ILE A 101 -12.97 -19.92 8.11
CA ILE A 101 -14.02 -18.90 8.13
C ILE A 101 -13.53 -17.56 8.72
N ARG A 102 -12.69 -17.63 9.76
CA ARG A 102 -12.09 -16.43 10.35
C ARG A 102 -11.09 -15.76 9.41
N SER A 103 -10.29 -16.52 8.66
CA SER A 103 -9.44 -15.98 7.61
C SER A 103 -10.27 -15.25 6.55
N PHE A 104 -11.37 -15.86 6.08
CA PHE A 104 -12.24 -15.22 5.10
C PHE A 104 -12.76 -13.87 5.61
N ILE A 105 -13.32 -13.83 6.82
CA ILE A 105 -13.94 -12.61 7.35
C ILE A 105 -12.90 -11.58 7.78
N GLN A 106 -11.90 -11.97 8.59
CA GLN A 106 -11.00 -11.05 9.27
C GLN A 106 -9.75 -10.67 8.46
N VAL A 107 -9.43 -11.44 7.41
CA VAL A 107 -8.30 -11.13 6.53
C VAL A 107 -8.81 -10.70 5.16
N TYR A 108 -9.55 -11.54 4.46
CA TYR A 108 -9.92 -11.29 3.07
C TYR A 108 -11.04 -10.27 2.93
N LEU A 109 -12.17 -10.46 3.60
CA LEU A 109 -13.32 -9.55 3.49
C LEU A 109 -13.00 -8.17 4.08
N LEU A 110 -12.31 -8.11 5.22
CA LEU A 110 -11.87 -6.84 5.81
C LEU A 110 -10.92 -6.09 4.87
N GLN A 111 -9.92 -6.76 4.30
CA GLN A 111 -8.99 -6.10 3.37
C GLN A 111 -9.69 -5.69 2.07
N TRP A 112 -10.64 -6.48 1.57
CA TRP A 112 -11.45 -6.08 0.43
C TRP A 112 -12.25 -4.80 0.73
N LEU A 113 -12.91 -4.71 1.88
CA LEU A 113 -13.64 -3.50 2.30
C LEU A 113 -12.71 -2.28 2.40
N LEU A 114 -11.55 -2.44 3.02
CA LEU A 114 -10.54 -1.38 3.11
C LEU A 114 -10.05 -0.97 1.72
N MET A 115 -9.84 -1.92 0.81
CA MET A 115 -9.46 -1.64 -0.58
C MET A 115 -10.54 -0.81 -1.31
N GLN A 116 -11.84 -1.06 -1.09
CA GLN A 116 -12.90 -0.23 -1.68
C GLN A 116 -12.80 1.23 -1.19
N ILE A 117 -12.55 1.42 0.10
CA ILE A 117 -12.42 2.78 0.68
C ILE A 117 -11.16 3.48 0.14
N VAL A 118 -10.03 2.78 0.15
CA VAL A 118 -8.75 3.34 -0.33
C VAL A 118 -8.79 3.63 -1.84
N SER A 119 -9.56 2.86 -2.63
CA SER A 119 -9.69 3.05 -4.08
C SER A 119 -10.60 4.21 -4.50
N LEU A 120 -11.26 4.90 -3.58
CA LEU A 120 -12.13 6.04 -3.90
C LEU A 120 -11.48 7.08 -4.83
N PRO A 121 -10.24 7.56 -4.62
CA PRO A 121 -9.62 8.50 -5.55
C PRO A 121 -9.42 7.92 -6.95
N ILE A 122 -9.20 6.61 -7.08
CA ILE A 122 -9.06 5.96 -8.39
C ILE A 122 -10.39 6.02 -9.13
N VAL A 123 -11.46 5.50 -8.52
CA VAL A 123 -12.77 5.36 -9.20
C VAL A 123 -13.39 6.73 -9.46
N ILE A 124 -13.38 7.62 -8.47
CA ILE A 124 -13.93 8.99 -8.60
C ILE A 124 -13.13 9.81 -9.62
N GLY A 125 -11.79 9.72 -9.57
CA GLY A 125 -10.92 10.44 -10.50
C GLY A 125 -11.10 9.97 -11.95
N LEU A 126 -11.12 8.66 -12.18
CA LEU A 126 -11.32 8.10 -13.52
C LEU A 126 -12.72 8.41 -14.07
N THR A 127 -13.75 8.47 -13.23
CA THR A 127 -15.12 8.83 -13.66
C THR A 127 -15.40 10.33 -13.68
N GLY A 128 -14.45 11.16 -13.21
CA GLY A 128 -14.54 12.62 -13.26
C GLY A 128 -14.45 13.15 -14.70
N ASN A 129 -15.14 14.24 -14.97
CA ASN A 129 -15.21 14.85 -16.32
C ASN A 129 -14.84 16.33 -16.32
N LEU A 130 -14.28 16.85 -15.23
CA LEU A 130 -13.80 18.22 -15.18
C LEU A 130 -12.46 18.36 -15.91
N SER A 131 -12.23 19.52 -16.51
CA SER A 131 -10.91 19.89 -17.03
C SER A 131 -9.99 20.19 -15.86
N ILE A 132 -8.94 19.41 -15.70
CA ILE A 132 -8.00 19.60 -14.60
C ILE A 132 -7.09 20.79 -14.86
N SER A 133 -6.98 21.66 -13.85
CA SER A 133 -6.02 22.77 -13.88
C SER A 133 -4.58 22.24 -13.73
N PRO A 134 -3.59 22.82 -14.46
CA PRO A 134 -2.17 22.52 -14.23
C PRO A 134 -1.73 22.72 -12.78
N PHE A 135 -2.35 23.64 -12.04
CA PHE A 135 -2.09 23.87 -10.61
C PHE A 135 -2.49 22.70 -9.70
N MET A 136 -3.26 21.74 -10.17
CA MET A 136 -3.58 20.51 -9.45
C MET A 136 -2.84 19.31 -10.05
N LEU A 137 -2.75 19.25 -11.38
CA LEU A 137 -2.10 18.15 -12.07
C LEU A 137 -0.61 18.08 -11.73
N VAL A 138 0.12 19.20 -11.89
CA VAL A 138 1.58 19.22 -11.71
C VAL A 138 1.99 18.89 -10.26
N PRO A 139 1.43 19.54 -9.22
CA PRO A 139 1.72 19.12 -7.85
C PRO A 139 1.34 17.67 -7.55
N GLY A 140 0.19 17.19 -8.04
CA GLY A 140 -0.22 15.81 -7.86
C GLY A 140 0.80 14.82 -8.44
N MET A 141 1.35 15.12 -9.63
CA MET A 141 2.43 14.33 -10.24
C MET A 141 3.70 14.33 -9.39
N PHE A 142 4.14 15.51 -8.92
CA PHE A 142 5.35 15.63 -8.07
C PHE A 142 5.20 14.91 -6.74
N ILE A 143 4.04 15.01 -6.09
CA ILE A 143 3.74 14.31 -4.84
C ILE A 143 3.79 12.80 -5.08
N TRP A 144 3.17 12.32 -6.16
CA TRP A 144 3.20 10.90 -6.50
C TRP A 144 4.63 10.40 -6.77
N LEU A 145 5.40 11.10 -7.59
CA LEU A 145 6.79 10.73 -7.92
C LEU A 145 7.68 10.72 -6.67
N THR A 146 7.52 11.71 -5.79
CA THR A 146 8.24 11.74 -4.51
C THR A 146 7.89 10.54 -3.65
N GLY A 147 6.60 10.23 -3.50
CA GLY A 147 6.14 9.08 -2.73
C GLY A 147 6.66 7.77 -3.31
N PHE A 148 6.54 7.57 -4.62
CA PHE A 148 7.03 6.39 -5.30
C PHE A 148 8.55 6.20 -5.14
N PHE A 149 9.31 7.29 -5.22
CA PHE A 149 10.76 7.27 -4.96
C PHE A 149 11.07 6.77 -3.54
N PHE A 150 10.45 7.37 -2.53
CA PHE A 150 10.69 6.97 -1.14
C PHE A 150 10.32 5.52 -0.88
N GLU A 151 9.19 5.05 -1.43
CA GLU A 151 8.75 3.67 -1.25
C GLU A 151 9.67 2.69 -2.00
N ALA A 152 9.92 2.92 -3.28
CA ALA A 152 10.69 1.99 -4.11
C ALA A 152 12.15 1.91 -3.67
N VAL A 153 12.78 3.07 -3.40
CA VAL A 153 14.18 3.12 -2.96
C VAL A 153 14.31 2.61 -1.53
N GLY A 154 13.39 2.95 -0.62
CA GLY A 154 13.38 2.45 0.75
C GLY A 154 13.26 0.92 0.82
N ASP A 155 12.38 0.33 0.02
CA ASP A 155 12.23 -1.13 -0.10
C ASP A 155 13.48 -1.79 -0.71
N TYR A 156 14.07 -1.17 -1.73
CA TYR A 156 15.31 -1.65 -2.35
C TYR A 156 16.48 -1.63 -1.36
N GLU A 157 16.72 -0.51 -0.69
CA GLU A 157 17.77 -0.37 0.32
C GLU A 157 17.64 -1.44 1.42
N LEU A 158 16.43 -1.64 1.94
CA LEU A 158 16.17 -2.64 2.97
C LEU A 158 16.41 -4.07 2.45
N THR A 159 16.02 -4.33 1.21
CA THR A 159 16.23 -5.64 0.57
C THR A 159 17.71 -5.95 0.41
N VAL A 160 18.50 -5.00 -0.10
CA VAL A 160 19.96 -5.13 -0.25
C VAL A 160 20.63 -5.30 1.11
N PHE A 161 20.22 -4.50 2.10
CA PHE A 161 20.74 -4.61 3.46
C PHE A 161 20.50 -6.01 4.06
N LYS A 162 19.28 -6.55 3.95
CA LYS A 162 18.93 -7.88 4.50
C LYS A 162 19.65 -9.03 3.82
N LYS A 163 20.08 -8.89 2.54
CA LYS A 163 20.86 -9.93 1.83
C LYS A 163 22.29 -10.04 2.32
N LYS A 164 22.85 -9.00 2.94
CA LYS A 164 24.25 -9.01 3.45
C LYS A 164 24.34 -9.83 4.74
N LYS A 165 25.18 -10.85 4.77
CA LYS A 165 25.43 -11.66 5.99
C LYS A 165 25.87 -10.81 7.18
N SER A 166 26.67 -9.76 6.93
CA SER A 166 27.15 -8.79 7.94
C SER A 166 26.05 -7.94 8.59
N SER A 167 24.87 -7.90 7.99
CA SER A 167 23.71 -7.13 8.49
C SER A 167 22.78 -7.96 9.40
N LYS A 168 23.04 -9.26 9.55
CA LYS A 168 22.21 -10.14 10.37
C LYS A 168 22.12 -9.61 11.82
N GLY A 169 20.90 -9.40 12.30
CA GLY A 169 20.62 -8.87 13.64
C GLY A 169 20.78 -7.35 13.79
N LYS A 170 21.27 -6.63 12.78
CA LYS A 170 21.45 -5.18 12.80
C LYS A 170 20.20 -4.44 12.29
N LEU A 171 20.11 -3.15 12.63
CA LEU A 171 19.09 -2.24 12.13
C LEU A 171 19.58 -1.55 10.85
N MET A 172 18.68 -1.35 9.90
CA MET A 172 18.90 -0.47 8.76
C MET A 172 18.73 0.98 9.21
N THR A 173 19.80 1.78 9.12
CA THR A 173 19.83 3.17 9.64
C THR A 173 20.51 4.14 8.68
N THR A 174 20.83 3.70 7.45
CA THR A 174 21.52 4.50 6.42
C THR A 174 20.61 4.79 5.23
N GLY A 175 21.02 5.65 4.31
CA GLY A 175 20.20 6.03 3.16
C GLY A 175 18.91 6.73 3.60
N LEU A 176 17.79 6.42 2.95
CA LEU A 176 16.47 6.95 3.31
C LEU A 176 16.04 6.59 4.74
N TRP A 177 16.51 5.45 5.26
CA TRP A 177 16.28 5.00 6.64
C TRP A 177 17.00 5.87 7.68
N SER A 178 17.90 6.75 7.27
CA SER A 178 18.46 7.76 8.16
C SER A 178 17.59 9.01 8.31
N LEU A 179 16.70 9.26 7.35
CA LEU A 179 15.80 10.41 7.34
C LEU A 179 14.48 10.13 8.06
N THR A 180 13.97 8.92 7.90
CA THR A 180 12.78 8.42 8.59
C THR A 180 12.93 6.92 8.87
N ARG A 181 12.30 6.42 9.92
CA ARG A 181 12.35 4.99 10.28
C ARG A 181 11.51 4.10 9.34
N HIS A 182 10.61 4.69 8.56
CA HIS A 182 9.71 3.99 7.64
C HIS A 182 9.58 4.74 6.31
N PRO A 183 10.68 4.86 5.52
CA PRO A 183 10.67 5.62 4.27
C PRO A 183 9.68 5.05 3.25
N ASN A 184 9.51 3.73 3.22
CA ASN A 184 8.53 3.07 2.35
C ASN A 184 7.08 3.41 2.73
N TYR A 185 6.75 3.50 4.01
CA TYR A 185 5.41 3.90 4.46
C TYR A 185 5.14 5.39 4.22
N PHE A 186 6.14 6.23 4.45
CA PHE A 186 6.03 7.63 4.05
C PHE A 186 5.80 7.76 2.54
N GLY A 187 6.51 6.95 1.75
CA GLY A 187 6.35 6.90 0.30
C GLY A 187 4.94 6.47 -0.11
N GLU A 188 4.44 5.35 0.43
CA GLU A 188 3.08 4.84 0.16
C GLU A 188 2.01 5.88 0.52
N ALA A 189 2.06 6.45 1.71
CA ALA A 189 1.16 7.52 2.12
C ALA A 189 1.20 8.70 1.13
N THR A 190 2.40 9.20 0.84
CA THR A 190 2.60 10.37 -0.02
C THR A 190 2.06 10.16 -1.44
N LEU A 191 2.32 9.02 -2.07
CA LEU A 191 1.84 8.78 -3.44
C LEU A 191 0.31 8.72 -3.53
N TRP A 192 -0.38 8.22 -2.51
CA TRP A 192 -1.85 8.22 -2.46
C TRP A 192 -2.43 9.63 -2.38
N TRP A 193 -1.77 10.57 -1.70
CA TRP A 193 -2.14 12.00 -1.74
C TRP A 193 -1.95 12.59 -3.14
N GLY A 194 -0.91 12.19 -3.88
CA GLY A 194 -0.71 12.58 -5.27
C GLY A 194 -1.86 12.13 -6.19
N VAL A 195 -2.27 10.84 -6.08
CA VAL A 195 -3.44 10.31 -6.82
C VAL A 195 -4.71 11.08 -6.46
N ALA A 196 -4.94 11.32 -5.16
CA ALA A 196 -6.15 12.01 -4.70
C ALA A 196 -6.21 13.47 -5.19
N LEU A 197 -5.09 14.18 -5.26
CA LEU A 197 -5.05 15.54 -5.77
C LEU A 197 -5.41 15.62 -7.25
N ILE A 198 -4.88 14.69 -8.07
CA ILE A 198 -5.25 14.58 -9.50
C ILE A 198 -6.74 14.21 -9.62
N ALA A 199 -7.22 13.27 -8.83
CA ALA A 199 -8.61 12.84 -8.83
C ALA A 199 -9.57 13.98 -8.42
N PHE A 200 -9.17 14.78 -7.43
CA PHE A 200 -9.92 15.97 -7.03
C PHE A 200 -10.02 16.98 -8.18
N GLY A 201 -8.91 17.24 -8.88
CA GLY A 201 -8.90 18.13 -10.03
C GLY A 201 -9.83 17.68 -11.18
N LEU A 202 -10.01 16.35 -11.35
CA LEU A 202 -10.91 15.77 -12.36
C LEU A 202 -12.38 15.74 -11.94
N SER A 203 -12.67 15.76 -10.65
CA SER A 203 -14.02 15.47 -10.14
C SER A 203 -14.62 16.58 -9.26
N GLY A 204 -13.80 17.43 -8.65
CA GLY A 204 -14.23 18.36 -7.61
C GLY A 204 -14.77 17.69 -6.33
N ASN A 205 -14.64 16.37 -6.20
CA ASN A 205 -15.28 15.59 -5.14
C ASN A 205 -14.31 15.33 -3.98
N LEU A 206 -14.63 15.85 -2.80
CA LEU A 206 -13.81 15.71 -1.58
C LEU A 206 -13.68 14.27 -1.08
N LEU A 207 -14.57 13.36 -1.47
CA LEU A 207 -14.48 11.95 -1.07
C LEU A 207 -13.19 11.26 -1.56
N VAL A 208 -12.50 11.83 -2.55
CA VAL A 208 -11.19 11.32 -3.01
C VAL A 208 -10.13 11.32 -1.90
N PHE A 209 -10.26 12.20 -0.90
CA PHE A 209 -9.30 12.28 0.20
C PHE A 209 -9.51 11.22 1.29
N ILE A 210 -10.64 10.51 1.28
CA ILE A 210 -10.87 9.40 2.23
C ILE A 210 -9.84 8.28 2.02
N GLY A 211 -9.47 7.99 0.76
CA GLY A 211 -8.46 6.96 0.45
C GLY A 211 -7.12 7.19 1.15
N PRO A 212 -6.40 8.31 0.87
CA PRO A 212 -5.13 8.59 1.53
C PRO A 212 -5.26 8.75 3.05
N ILE A 213 -6.31 9.37 3.56
CA ILE A 213 -6.56 9.45 5.01
C ILE A 213 -6.65 8.05 5.62
N THR A 214 -7.31 7.11 4.95
CA THR A 214 -7.41 5.72 5.42
C THR A 214 -6.05 5.02 5.41
N ILE A 215 -5.23 5.20 4.34
CA ILE A 215 -3.86 4.67 4.29
C ILE A 215 -3.02 5.24 5.43
N ASP A 216 -3.05 6.57 5.63
CA ASP A 216 -2.32 7.22 6.72
C ASP A 216 -2.71 6.63 8.07
N PHE A 217 -4.01 6.48 8.32
CA PHE A 217 -4.51 5.89 9.57
C PHE A 217 -4.03 4.45 9.76
N LEU A 218 -4.09 3.62 8.73
CA LEU A 218 -3.64 2.22 8.81
C LEU A 218 -2.14 2.14 9.04
N LEU A 219 -1.34 2.94 8.36
CA LEU A 219 0.12 2.91 8.47
C LEU A 219 0.60 3.47 9.81
N LEU A 220 -0.01 4.56 10.30
CA LEU A 220 0.44 5.24 11.51
C LEU A 220 -0.08 4.57 12.78
N PHE A 221 -1.29 4.01 12.79
CA PHE A 221 -1.97 3.64 14.04
C PHE A 221 -2.39 2.17 14.13
N VAL A 222 -2.48 1.42 13.01
CA VAL A 222 -3.05 0.07 13.03
C VAL A 222 -2.03 -1.00 12.62
N SER A 223 -1.74 -1.11 11.33
CA SER A 223 -1.01 -2.25 10.76
C SER A 223 0.42 -1.94 10.32
N GLY A 224 0.79 -0.68 10.25
CA GLY A 224 2.10 -0.24 9.78
C GLY A 224 3.13 -0.13 10.90
N ILE A 225 3.45 1.10 11.28
CA ILE A 225 4.50 1.45 12.24
C ILE A 225 4.36 0.72 13.58
N PRO A 226 3.17 0.71 14.24
CA PRO A 226 3.07 0.10 15.57
C PRO A 226 3.41 -1.39 15.57
N MET A 227 2.96 -2.13 14.56
CA MET A 227 3.24 -3.56 14.47
C MET A 227 4.72 -3.86 14.21
N LEU A 228 5.38 -3.04 13.38
CA LEU A 228 6.79 -3.26 13.06
C LEU A 228 7.72 -2.86 14.20
N GLU A 229 7.43 -1.76 14.89
CA GLU A 229 8.29 -1.26 15.96
C GLU A 229 8.18 -2.09 17.24
N LYS A 230 7.02 -2.72 17.48
CA LYS A 230 6.80 -3.59 18.66
C LYS A 230 7.90 -4.66 18.85
N LYS A 231 8.43 -5.22 17.77
CA LYS A 231 9.47 -6.26 17.84
C LYS A 231 10.84 -5.74 18.27
N TYR A 232 11.06 -4.43 18.24
CA TYR A 232 12.32 -3.79 18.62
C TYR A 232 12.29 -3.19 20.02
N VAL A 233 11.15 -3.22 20.69
CA VAL A 233 10.99 -2.74 22.08
C VAL A 233 12.01 -3.48 22.98
N GLY A 234 12.74 -2.71 23.81
CA GLY A 234 13.79 -3.24 24.68
C GLY A 234 15.22 -3.20 24.13
N ARG A 235 15.42 -3.11 22.80
CA ARG A 235 16.76 -3.03 22.20
C ARG A 235 17.39 -1.66 22.41
N ALA A 236 18.65 -1.63 22.86
CA ALA A 236 19.37 -0.37 23.10
C ALA A 236 19.70 0.37 21.80
N ASP A 237 20.11 -0.36 20.74
CA ASP A 237 20.39 0.21 19.42
C ASP A 237 19.11 0.81 18.77
N TRP A 238 17.96 0.18 18.98
CA TRP A 238 16.67 0.73 18.54
C TRP A 238 16.35 2.04 19.25
N ARG A 239 16.49 2.11 20.57
CA ARG A 239 16.25 3.34 21.33
C ARG A 239 17.13 4.50 20.86
N ALA A 240 18.42 4.22 20.62
CA ALA A 240 19.35 5.22 20.09
C ALA A 240 18.95 5.71 18.69
N TYR A 241 18.53 4.80 17.81
CA TYR A 241 18.05 5.11 16.47
C TYR A 241 16.72 5.91 16.52
N ALA A 242 15.75 5.47 17.31
CA ALA A 242 14.44 6.10 17.43
C ALA A 242 14.51 7.52 18.02
N LYS A 243 15.51 7.78 18.89
CA LYS A 243 15.76 9.14 19.43
C LYS A 243 16.25 10.13 18.35
N LYS A 244 16.98 9.64 17.33
CA LYS A 244 17.62 10.48 16.29
C LYS A 244 16.82 10.57 14.99
N THR A 245 15.93 9.61 14.74
CA THR A 245 15.24 9.48 13.46
C THR A 245 13.74 9.41 13.70
N PRO A 246 12.95 10.33 13.11
CA PRO A 246 11.50 10.35 13.27
C PRO A 246 10.86 9.09 12.68
N ALA A 247 9.65 8.78 13.15
CA ALA A 247 8.95 7.57 12.72
C ALA A 247 8.48 7.64 11.27
N PHE A 248 7.97 8.79 10.83
CA PHE A 248 7.24 8.91 9.58
C PHE A 248 7.76 10.03 8.68
N PHE A 249 7.61 11.29 9.07
CA PHE A 249 8.07 12.40 8.23
C PHE A 249 9.60 12.45 8.14
N PRO A 250 10.20 12.48 6.92
CA PRO A 250 11.65 12.59 6.77
C PRO A 250 12.16 13.90 7.39
N ALA A 251 13.13 13.79 8.30
CA ALA A 251 13.85 14.95 8.81
C ALA A 251 15.12 15.15 7.98
N LEU A 252 15.27 16.33 7.41
CA LEU A 252 16.55 16.76 6.87
C LEU A 252 17.51 16.92 8.07
N LYS A 253 18.58 16.12 8.09
CA LYS A 253 19.66 16.35 9.05
C LYS A 253 20.32 17.67 8.66
N VAL A 254 20.03 18.72 9.39
CA VAL A 254 20.91 19.88 9.41
C VAL A 254 22.18 19.38 10.11
N GLY A 255 23.26 19.24 9.35
CA GLY A 255 24.55 18.76 9.81
C GLY A 255 25.15 19.62 10.93
#